data_b96733f594283abb4644419a45a36202
#
_entry.id   b96733f594283abb4644419a45a36202
#
_cell.length_a   1.000
_cell.length_b   1.000
_cell.length_c   1.000
_cell.angle_alpha   90.00
_cell.angle_beta   90.00
_cell.angle_gamma   90.00
#
_symmetry.space_group_name_H-M   'P 1'
#
loop_
_entity.id
_entity.type
_entity.pdbx_description
1 polymer ?
#
loop_
_entity_poly.entity_id
_entity_poly.type
_entity_poly.pdbx_seq_one_letter_code
_entity_poly.pdbx_strand_id
1 'polypeptide(L)'
;MADSALLQRTELPRPNVSLADARFIFNEFYGFSGPIRELGSQQDRNFLIDTGTERLVLKVTRAEYPHHELQAQNLAMDHLRSLNIGLRIPEPIAALTGDYIPQIELDGERYWVRLLSYLDGQPLTRQKYLSPEIVAALGDVVARVASGLKDFRHFGLERELQWDLRRAGPVALHLLKSITDQKQRDRIAKA
;
A
#
# COMPACT_ATOMS: atom_id res chain seq x y z
N MET A 1 7.75 -14.16 21.16
CA MET A 1 6.53 -14.60 20.44
C MET A 1 5.97 -13.56 19.45
N ALA A 2 6.27 -12.27 19.60
CA ALA A 2 5.86 -11.20 18.64
C ALA A 2 6.57 -11.29 17.27
N ASP A 3 7.78 -11.86 17.19
CA ASP A 3 8.53 -11.95 15.93
C ASP A 3 7.86 -12.83 14.86
N SER A 4 6.99 -13.77 15.25
CA SER A 4 6.37 -14.72 14.31
C SER A 4 5.32 -14.06 13.41
N ALA A 5 4.49 -13.16 13.93
CA ALA A 5 3.40 -12.55 13.16
C ALA A 5 3.89 -11.54 12.11
N LEU A 6 4.91 -10.75 12.47
CA LEU A 6 5.55 -9.79 11.56
C LEU A 6 6.13 -10.48 10.33
N LEU A 7 6.80 -11.61 10.55
CA LEU A 7 7.53 -12.34 9.51
C LEU A 7 6.59 -13.20 8.66
N GLN A 8 5.54 -13.77 9.25
CA GLN A 8 4.52 -14.52 8.50
C GLN A 8 3.85 -13.68 7.41
N ARG A 9 3.59 -12.39 7.66
CA ARG A 9 2.98 -11.50 6.66
C ARG A 9 3.93 -11.20 5.49
N THR A 10 5.24 -11.20 5.71
CA THR A 10 6.22 -10.94 4.65
C THR A 10 6.40 -12.13 3.71
N GLU A 11 6.05 -13.32 4.18
CA GLU A 11 6.14 -14.58 3.43
C GLU A 11 4.84 -14.90 2.67
N LEU A 12 3.75 -14.15 2.91
CA LEU A 12 2.51 -14.35 2.16
C LEU A 12 2.74 -14.09 0.67
N PRO A 13 2.34 -15.01 -0.21
CA PRO A 13 2.44 -14.79 -1.64
C PRO A 13 1.54 -13.62 -2.05
N ARG A 14 1.91 -12.93 -3.11
CA ARG A 14 1.06 -11.89 -3.69
C ARG A 14 -0.29 -12.50 -4.12
N PRO A 15 -1.39 -11.72 -4.09
CA PRO A 15 -2.68 -12.17 -4.59
C PRO A 15 -2.56 -12.76 -6.01
N ASN A 16 -3.16 -13.91 -6.25
CA ASN A 16 -3.22 -14.52 -7.58
C ASN A 16 -4.42 -13.96 -8.35
N VAL A 17 -4.28 -12.74 -8.84
CA VAL A 17 -5.34 -12.00 -9.54
C VAL A 17 -4.81 -11.55 -10.90
N SER A 18 -5.48 -11.96 -11.96
CA SER A 18 -5.13 -11.64 -13.34
C SER A 18 -5.71 -10.29 -13.78
N LEU A 19 -5.32 -9.83 -14.97
CA LEU A 19 -5.96 -8.68 -15.62
C LEU A 19 -7.45 -8.93 -15.95
N ALA A 20 -7.84 -10.18 -16.23
CA ALA A 20 -9.23 -10.54 -16.47
C ALA A 20 -10.06 -10.42 -15.18
N ASP A 21 -9.53 -10.90 -14.05
CA ASP A 21 -10.18 -10.75 -12.75
C ASP A 21 -10.28 -9.29 -12.34
N ALA A 22 -9.22 -8.50 -12.54
CA ALA A 22 -9.27 -7.06 -12.29
C ALA A 22 -10.35 -6.37 -13.12
N ARG A 23 -10.51 -6.73 -14.40
CA ARG A 23 -11.58 -6.21 -15.26
C ARG A 23 -12.96 -6.59 -14.73
N PHE A 24 -13.14 -7.84 -14.34
CA PHE A 24 -14.36 -8.31 -13.68
C PHE A 24 -14.69 -7.49 -12.45
N ILE A 25 -13.71 -7.29 -11.54
CA ILE A 25 -13.90 -6.50 -10.33
C ILE A 25 -14.29 -5.06 -10.65
N PHE A 26 -13.61 -4.40 -11.58
CA PHE A 26 -13.95 -3.03 -11.99
C PHE A 26 -15.39 -2.92 -12.49
N ASN A 27 -15.84 -3.88 -13.33
CA ASN A 27 -17.20 -3.87 -13.88
C ASN A 27 -18.25 -4.17 -12.80
N GLU A 28 -18.11 -5.31 -12.13
CA GLU A 28 -19.17 -5.84 -11.27
C GLU A 28 -19.28 -5.08 -9.95
N PHE A 29 -18.15 -4.67 -9.37
CA PHE A 29 -18.15 -4.04 -8.06
C PHE A 29 -18.18 -2.52 -8.12
N TYR A 30 -17.71 -1.91 -9.21
CA TYR A 30 -17.57 -0.45 -9.31
C TYR A 30 -18.24 0.18 -10.53
N GLY A 31 -18.72 -0.62 -11.50
CA GLY A 31 -19.40 -0.12 -12.70
C GLY A 31 -18.46 0.58 -13.69
N PHE A 32 -17.14 0.38 -13.58
CA PHE A 32 -16.16 1.00 -14.46
C PHE A 32 -15.67 0.05 -15.55
N SER A 33 -15.40 0.62 -16.73
CA SER A 33 -14.80 -0.09 -17.87
C SER A 33 -13.74 0.77 -18.55
N GLY A 34 -12.78 0.12 -19.20
CA GLY A 34 -11.71 0.82 -19.91
C GLY A 34 -10.43 0.00 -20.03
N PRO A 35 -9.39 0.56 -20.63
CA PRO A 35 -8.06 -0.03 -20.66
C PRO A 35 -7.49 -0.23 -19.24
N ILE A 36 -6.98 -1.44 -18.97
CA ILE A 36 -6.42 -1.81 -17.68
C ILE A 36 -4.96 -2.22 -17.85
N ARG A 37 -4.12 -1.82 -16.90
CA ARG A 37 -2.75 -2.31 -16.78
C ARG A 37 -2.36 -2.56 -15.33
N GLU A 38 -1.51 -3.55 -15.10
CA GLU A 38 -0.95 -3.79 -13.77
C GLU A 38 0.08 -2.72 -13.40
N LEU A 39 0.10 -2.35 -12.12
CA LEU A 39 1.11 -1.52 -11.48
C LEU A 39 2.00 -2.37 -10.58
N GLY A 40 3.25 -1.94 -10.38
CA GLY A 40 4.17 -2.59 -9.44
C GLY A 40 3.68 -2.50 -7.99
N SER A 41 3.83 -3.61 -7.24
CA SER A 41 3.59 -3.67 -5.80
C SER A 41 4.39 -4.81 -5.19
N GLN A 42 4.69 -4.72 -3.90
CA GLN A 42 5.40 -5.79 -3.17
C GLN A 42 4.44 -6.85 -2.61
N GLN A 43 3.34 -6.45 -2.02
CA GLN A 43 2.41 -7.31 -1.29
C GLN A 43 1.04 -7.43 -1.96
N ASP A 44 0.50 -6.31 -2.44
CA ASP A 44 -0.79 -6.25 -3.14
C ASP A 44 -0.63 -6.56 -4.64
N ARG A 45 -1.75 -6.74 -5.33
CA ARG A 45 -1.86 -6.55 -6.78
C ARG A 45 -2.56 -5.22 -7.01
N ASN A 46 -1.95 -4.36 -7.80
CA ASN A 46 -2.51 -3.05 -8.12
C ASN A 46 -2.76 -2.96 -9.62
N PHE A 47 -3.94 -2.46 -10.00
CA PHE A 47 -4.33 -2.29 -11.40
C PHE A 47 -4.82 -0.87 -11.63
N LEU A 48 -4.30 -0.23 -12.66
CA LEU A 48 -4.78 1.06 -13.13
C LEU A 48 -5.82 0.84 -14.21
N ILE A 49 -6.95 1.51 -14.10
CA ILE A 49 -7.95 1.65 -15.17
C ILE A 49 -7.99 3.11 -15.63
N ASP A 50 -8.13 3.30 -16.93
CA ASP A 50 -8.44 4.59 -17.54
C ASP A 50 -9.86 4.52 -18.10
N THR A 51 -10.78 5.28 -17.51
CA THR A 51 -12.19 5.30 -17.94
C THR A 51 -12.46 6.29 -19.08
N GLY A 52 -11.42 7.03 -19.49
CA GLY A 52 -11.53 8.15 -20.42
C GLY A 52 -11.87 9.49 -19.76
N THR A 53 -12.50 9.47 -18.60
CA THR A 53 -12.81 10.68 -17.79
C THR A 53 -11.92 10.79 -16.57
N GLU A 54 -11.53 9.66 -16.00
CA GLU A 54 -10.69 9.58 -14.80
C GLU A 54 -9.82 8.34 -14.80
N ARG A 55 -8.79 8.34 -13.99
CA ARG A 55 -7.91 7.19 -13.74
C ARG A 55 -8.03 6.72 -12.30
N LEU A 56 -8.19 5.41 -12.13
CA LEU A 56 -8.44 4.79 -10.83
C LEU A 56 -7.47 3.62 -10.61
N VAL A 57 -7.17 3.35 -9.34
CA VAL A 57 -6.31 2.23 -8.94
C VAL A 57 -7.10 1.25 -8.09
N LEU A 58 -7.29 0.05 -8.60
CA LEU A 58 -7.77 -1.09 -7.83
C LEU A 58 -6.58 -1.68 -7.06
N LYS A 59 -6.73 -1.85 -5.77
CA LYS A 59 -5.80 -2.55 -4.89
C LYS A 59 -6.46 -3.84 -4.42
N VAL A 60 -5.84 -4.97 -4.72
CA VAL A 60 -6.27 -6.28 -4.25
C VAL A 60 -5.29 -6.77 -3.20
N THR A 61 -5.79 -6.99 -1.99
CA THR A 61 -5.03 -7.38 -0.81
C THR A 61 -5.55 -8.72 -0.30
N ARG A 62 -4.69 -9.63 0.13
CA ARG A 62 -5.10 -10.91 0.72
C ARG A 62 -5.96 -10.70 1.97
N ALA A 63 -6.95 -11.58 2.16
CA ALA A 63 -7.88 -11.47 3.30
C ALA A 63 -7.22 -11.78 4.67
N GLU A 64 -6.00 -12.32 4.68
CA GLU A 64 -5.18 -12.50 5.89
C GLU A 64 -4.72 -11.16 6.48
N TYR A 65 -4.75 -10.08 5.70
CA TYR A 65 -4.55 -8.74 6.26
C TYR A 65 -5.80 -8.26 6.98
N PRO A 66 -5.69 -7.79 8.21
CA PRO A 66 -6.85 -7.33 8.97
C PRO A 66 -7.58 -6.17 8.28
N HIS A 67 -8.89 -6.30 8.13
CA HIS A 67 -9.75 -5.28 7.52
C HIS A 67 -9.53 -3.88 8.12
N HIS A 68 -9.39 -3.80 9.45
CA HIS A 68 -9.20 -2.53 10.14
C HIS A 68 -7.89 -1.80 9.78
N GLU A 69 -6.84 -2.51 9.34
CA GLU A 69 -5.62 -1.88 8.84
C GLU A 69 -5.86 -1.17 7.50
N LEU A 70 -6.69 -1.76 6.64
CA LEU A 70 -7.08 -1.17 5.36
C LEU A 70 -8.04 0.01 5.58
N GLN A 71 -8.95 -0.13 6.54
CA GLN A 71 -9.85 0.95 6.96
C GLN A 71 -9.06 2.16 7.50
N ALA A 72 -8.05 1.92 8.34
CA ALA A 72 -7.19 2.99 8.84
C ALA A 72 -6.52 3.78 7.71
N GLN A 73 -6.11 3.11 6.62
CA GLN A 73 -5.51 3.77 5.46
C GLN A 73 -6.53 4.64 4.72
N ASN A 74 -7.76 4.16 4.50
CA ASN A 74 -8.80 4.95 3.86
C ASN A 74 -9.15 6.19 4.71
N LEU A 75 -9.39 5.99 6.01
CA LEU A 75 -9.72 7.08 6.93
C LEU A 75 -8.58 8.11 7.09
N ALA A 76 -7.31 7.67 7.01
CA ALA A 76 -6.17 8.59 7.01
C ALA A 76 -6.15 9.48 5.76
N MET A 77 -6.48 8.94 4.58
CA MET A 77 -6.61 9.72 3.34
C MET A 77 -7.76 10.72 3.45
N ASP A 78 -8.93 10.30 3.92
CA ASP A 78 -10.08 11.19 4.12
C ASP A 78 -9.80 12.28 5.14
N HIS A 79 -9.12 11.94 6.24
CA HIS A 79 -8.69 12.92 7.24
C HIS A 79 -7.77 13.99 6.63
N LEU A 80 -6.73 13.59 5.89
CA LEU A 80 -5.82 14.52 5.22
C LEU A 80 -6.55 15.41 4.20
N ARG A 81 -7.53 14.86 3.48
CA ARG A 81 -8.35 15.62 2.53
C ARG A 81 -9.20 16.67 3.26
N SER A 82 -9.81 16.30 4.40
CA SER A 82 -10.64 17.21 5.19
C SER A 82 -9.85 18.41 5.76
N LEU A 83 -8.57 18.23 6.03
CA LEU A 83 -7.67 19.28 6.52
C LEU A 83 -7.20 20.25 5.43
N ASN A 84 -7.43 19.94 4.14
CA ASN A 84 -7.00 20.76 3.00
C ASN A 84 -5.53 21.22 3.10
N ILE A 85 -4.64 20.25 3.33
CA ILE A 85 -3.20 20.51 3.56
C ILE A 85 -2.44 21.03 2.33
N GLY A 86 -3.13 21.42 1.25
CA GLY A 86 -2.53 21.90 0.01
C GLY A 86 -1.84 20.82 -0.83
N LEU A 87 -2.19 19.55 -0.61
CA LEU A 87 -1.72 18.40 -1.39
C LEU A 87 -2.90 17.66 -2.02
N ARG A 88 -2.67 17.09 -3.19
CA ARG A 88 -3.61 16.11 -3.76
C ARG A 88 -3.46 14.80 -3.00
N ILE A 89 -4.53 14.31 -2.40
CA ILE A 89 -4.58 13.05 -1.66
C ILE A 89 -5.49 12.08 -2.43
N PRO A 90 -5.11 10.80 -2.59
CA PRO A 90 -5.99 9.81 -3.20
C PRO A 90 -7.34 9.75 -2.46
N GLU A 91 -8.40 9.55 -3.22
CA GLU A 91 -9.75 9.41 -2.70
C GLU A 91 -10.18 7.95 -2.72
N PRO A 92 -10.57 7.36 -1.57
CA PRO A 92 -11.23 6.06 -1.55
C PRO A 92 -12.61 6.16 -2.24
N ILE A 93 -12.91 5.19 -3.11
CA ILE A 93 -14.15 5.13 -3.88
C ILE A 93 -14.93 3.91 -3.42
N ALA A 94 -16.19 4.11 -3.05
CA ALA A 94 -17.07 3.04 -2.63
C ALA A 94 -17.44 2.14 -3.82
N ALA A 95 -17.59 0.86 -3.56
CA ALA A 95 -18.22 -0.08 -4.47
C ALA A 95 -19.71 0.27 -4.67
N LEU A 96 -20.37 -0.33 -5.66
CA LEU A 96 -21.80 -0.14 -5.93
C LEU A 96 -22.68 -0.51 -4.72
N THR A 97 -22.19 -1.36 -3.83
CA THR A 97 -22.84 -1.72 -2.57
C THR A 97 -22.73 -0.63 -1.50
N GLY A 98 -21.92 0.39 -1.70
CA GLY A 98 -21.58 1.41 -0.70
C GLY A 98 -20.39 1.05 0.19
N ASP A 99 -19.83 -0.15 0.07
CA ASP A 99 -18.66 -0.57 0.86
C ASP A 99 -17.36 -0.05 0.22
N TYR A 100 -16.45 0.49 1.05
CA TYR A 100 -15.14 0.96 0.61
C TYR A 100 -14.06 -0.13 0.59
N ILE A 101 -14.33 -1.30 1.19
CA ILE A 101 -13.38 -2.41 1.31
C ILE A 101 -14.14 -3.74 1.15
N PRO A 102 -14.87 -3.96 0.06
CA PRO A 102 -15.59 -5.22 -0.12
C PRO A 102 -14.65 -6.41 -0.12
N GLN A 103 -15.13 -7.53 0.42
CA GLN A 103 -14.47 -8.81 0.29
C GLN A 103 -14.99 -9.52 -0.96
N ILE A 104 -14.07 -10.10 -1.73
CA ILE A 104 -14.38 -10.90 -2.90
C ILE A 104 -13.77 -12.30 -2.75
N GLU A 105 -14.31 -13.25 -3.48
CA GLU A 105 -13.77 -14.60 -3.62
C GLU A 105 -13.44 -14.88 -5.09
N LEU A 106 -12.21 -15.33 -5.36
CA LEU A 106 -11.74 -15.75 -6.68
C LEU A 106 -11.00 -17.07 -6.52
N ASP A 107 -11.36 -18.06 -7.30
CA ASP A 107 -10.74 -19.40 -7.28
C ASP A 107 -10.63 -20.03 -5.87
N GLY A 108 -11.62 -19.78 -5.00
CA GLY A 108 -11.66 -20.27 -3.63
C GLY A 108 -10.78 -19.49 -2.65
N GLU A 109 -10.10 -18.45 -3.09
CA GLU A 109 -9.33 -17.54 -2.24
C GLU A 109 -10.06 -16.23 -2.00
N ARG A 110 -9.94 -15.67 -0.79
CA ARG A 110 -10.59 -14.42 -0.41
C ARG A 110 -9.62 -13.25 -0.44
N TYR A 111 -10.13 -12.12 -0.93
CA TYR A 111 -9.37 -10.87 -1.05
C TYR A 111 -10.20 -9.68 -0.58
N TRP A 112 -9.52 -8.70 0.00
CA TRP A 112 -10.06 -7.35 0.15
C TRP A 112 -9.76 -6.54 -1.09
N VAL A 113 -10.73 -5.79 -1.59
CA VAL A 113 -10.50 -4.86 -2.69
C VAL A 113 -10.79 -3.43 -2.27
N ARG A 114 -10.01 -2.50 -2.80
CA ARG A 114 -10.20 -1.06 -2.59
C ARG A 114 -9.96 -0.35 -3.91
N LEU A 115 -10.79 0.65 -4.18
CA LEU A 115 -10.62 1.52 -5.33
C LEU A 115 -10.21 2.91 -4.86
N LEU A 116 -9.19 3.48 -5.48
CA LEU A 116 -8.66 4.80 -5.15
C LEU A 116 -8.55 5.65 -6.42
N SER A 117 -8.72 6.96 -6.32
CA SER A 117 -8.36 7.86 -7.39
C SER A 117 -6.85 7.80 -7.66
N TYR A 118 -6.46 7.91 -8.95
CA TYR A 118 -5.06 7.91 -9.34
C TYR A 118 -4.47 9.33 -9.30
N LEU A 119 -3.31 9.48 -8.71
CA LEU A 119 -2.56 10.73 -8.75
C LEU A 119 -1.57 10.69 -9.93
N ASP A 120 -1.78 11.55 -10.89
CA ASP A 120 -0.87 11.70 -12.02
C ASP A 120 0.49 12.21 -11.62
N GLY A 121 1.52 11.60 -12.18
CA GLY A 121 2.90 11.99 -11.91
C GLY A 121 3.91 10.99 -12.46
N GLN A 122 5.17 11.32 -12.32
CA GLN A 122 6.29 10.45 -12.66
C GLN A 122 6.98 9.99 -11.37
N PRO A 123 7.25 8.67 -11.20
CA PRO A 123 8.00 8.18 -10.05
C PRO A 123 9.40 8.81 -10.00
N LEU A 124 9.79 9.32 -8.83
CA LEU A 124 11.14 9.88 -8.62
C LEU A 124 12.25 8.86 -8.83
N THR A 125 11.95 7.57 -8.68
CA THR A 125 12.90 6.46 -8.93
C THR A 125 13.38 6.38 -10.38
N ARG A 126 12.69 7.04 -11.32
CA ARG A 126 13.12 7.14 -12.72
C ARG A 126 14.11 8.27 -12.97
N GLN A 127 14.29 9.17 -12.00
CA GLN A 127 15.21 10.29 -12.11
C GLN A 127 16.62 9.86 -11.69
N LYS A 128 17.61 10.15 -12.50
CA LYS A 128 19.02 9.90 -12.19
C LYS A 128 19.59 10.91 -11.19
N TYR A 129 19.00 12.09 -11.13
CA TYR A 129 19.40 13.18 -10.25
C TYR A 129 18.16 13.90 -9.73
N LEU A 130 18.17 14.21 -8.45
CA LEU A 130 17.17 15.05 -7.81
C LEU A 130 17.83 16.38 -7.45
N SER A 131 17.31 17.48 -7.99
CA SER A 131 17.81 18.81 -7.64
C SER A 131 17.49 19.13 -6.18
N PRO A 132 18.25 20.07 -5.53
CA PRO A 132 17.97 20.51 -4.17
C PRO A 132 16.52 20.98 -3.97
N GLU A 133 15.92 21.63 -4.97
CA GLU A 133 14.55 22.11 -4.94
C GLU A 133 13.55 20.93 -4.89
N ILE A 134 13.79 19.87 -5.66
CA ILE A 134 12.95 18.65 -5.63
C ILE A 134 13.06 17.97 -4.26
N VAL A 135 14.26 17.89 -3.71
CA VAL A 135 14.49 17.31 -2.36
C VAL A 135 13.79 18.13 -1.30
N ALA A 136 13.88 19.46 -1.37
CA ALA A 136 13.18 20.36 -0.44
C ALA A 136 11.64 20.23 -0.56
N ALA A 137 11.12 20.17 -1.80
CA ALA A 137 9.69 19.96 -2.04
C ALA A 137 9.21 18.59 -1.51
N LEU A 138 10.01 17.54 -1.63
CA LEU A 138 9.70 16.24 -1.03
C LEU A 138 9.64 16.33 0.50
N GLY A 139 10.59 17.04 1.11
CA GLY A 139 10.60 17.32 2.55
C GLY A 139 9.33 18.07 3.01
N ASP A 140 8.89 19.09 2.25
CA ASP A 140 7.66 19.82 2.51
C ASP A 140 6.41 18.91 2.44
N VAL A 141 6.30 18.06 1.42
CA VAL A 141 5.23 17.06 1.30
C VAL A 141 5.18 16.15 2.53
N VAL A 142 6.34 15.59 2.92
CA VAL A 142 6.45 14.70 4.10
C VAL A 142 6.03 15.44 5.37
N ALA A 143 6.49 16.68 5.56
CA ALA A 143 6.16 17.50 6.73
C ALA A 143 4.66 17.79 6.82
N ARG A 144 4.01 18.16 5.71
CA ARG A 144 2.55 18.42 5.66
C ARG A 144 1.74 17.17 5.99
N VAL A 145 2.11 16.03 5.41
CA VAL A 145 1.44 14.74 5.70
C VAL A 145 1.63 14.35 7.16
N ALA A 146 2.85 14.43 7.69
CA ALA A 146 3.15 14.09 9.08
C ALA A 146 2.41 15.02 10.07
N SER A 147 2.38 16.33 9.78
CA SER A 147 1.64 17.31 10.60
C SER A 147 0.12 17.06 10.52
N GLY A 148 -0.41 16.76 9.35
CA GLY A 148 -1.83 16.45 9.16
C GLY A 148 -2.26 15.17 9.90
N LEU A 149 -1.38 14.17 9.99
CA LEU A 149 -1.67 12.91 10.68
C LEU A 149 -1.30 12.93 12.18
N LYS A 150 -0.74 14.02 12.70
CA LYS A 150 -0.26 14.10 14.09
C LYS A 150 -1.30 13.65 15.13
N ASP A 151 -2.54 14.06 14.95
CA ASP A 151 -3.65 13.79 15.86
C ASP A 151 -4.59 12.71 15.34
N PHE A 152 -4.33 12.12 14.18
CA PHE A 152 -5.10 11.00 13.65
C PHE A 152 -4.85 9.77 14.49
N ARG A 153 -5.93 9.12 14.95
CA ARG A 153 -5.88 7.90 15.77
C ARG A 153 -6.83 6.86 15.18
N HIS A 154 -6.32 5.65 15.03
CA HIS A 154 -7.12 4.50 14.64
C HIS A 154 -6.39 3.23 15.09
N PHE A 155 -7.11 2.26 15.67
CA PHE A 155 -6.49 1.02 16.19
C PHE A 155 -5.79 0.19 15.10
N GLY A 156 -6.21 0.30 13.84
CA GLY A 156 -5.54 -0.32 12.70
C GLY A 156 -4.15 0.23 12.38
N LEU A 157 -3.71 1.31 13.07
CA LEU A 157 -2.34 1.82 12.98
C LEU A 157 -1.38 1.11 13.95
N GLU A 158 -1.92 0.38 14.93
CA GLU A 158 -1.14 -0.38 15.91
C GLU A 158 -0.63 -1.69 15.31
N ARG A 159 -0.07 -1.61 14.10
CA ARG A 159 0.48 -2.75 13.38
C ARG A 159 1.99 -2.75 13.39
N GLU A 160 2.57 -3.93 13.39
CA GLU A 160 4.00 -4.09 13.18
C GLU A 160 4.31 -4.21 11.69
N LEU A 161 5.29 -3.44 11.23
CA LEU A 161 5.77 -3.47 9.85
C LEU A 161 7.26 -3.82 9.84
N GLN A 162 7.67 -4.64 8.86
CA GLN A 162 9.09 -4.96 8.67
C GLN A 162 9.95 -3.71 8.34
N TRP A 163 9.33 -2.66 7.80
CA TRP A 163 9.99 -1.40 7.46
C TRP A 163 9.98 -0.38 8.61
N ASP A 164 9.41 -0.74 9.76
CA ASP A 164 9.43 0.11 10.95
C ASP A 164 10.84 0.07 11.56
N LEU A 165 11.54 1.22 11.53
CA LEU A 165 12.91 1.33 12.07
C LEU A 165 13.00 0.95 13.55
N ARG A 166 11.91 1.05 14.32
CA ARG A 166 11.84 0.56 15.70
C ARG A 166 11.99 -0.96 15.80
N ARG A 167 11.76 -1.67 14.70
CA ARG A 167 11.87 -3.13 14.58
C ARG A 167 13.07 -3.58 13.73
N ALA A 168 13.94 -2.64 13.33
CA ALA A 168 15.06 -2.95 12.43
C ALA A 168 15.98 -4.04 12.97
N GLY A 169 16.29 -4.02 14.30
CA GLY A 169 17.13 -5.03 14.92
C GLY A 169 16.60 -6.47 14.78
N PRO A 170 15.39 -6.78 15.29
CA PRO A 170 14.77 -8.10 15.12
C PRO A 170 14.65 -8.55 13.66
N VAL A 171 14.27 -7.63 12.76
CA VAL A 171 14.15 -7.93 11.32
C VAL A 171 15.51 -8.27 10.71
N ALA A 172 16.55 -7.47 11.00
CA ALA A 172 17.91 -7.74 10.53
C ALA A 172 18.43 -9.09 11.03
N LEU A 173 18.25 -9.41 12.31
CA LEU A 173 18.65 -10.70 12.89
C LEU A 173 17.92 -11.88 12.22
N HIS A 174 16.65 -11.72 11.89
CA HIS A 174 15.92 -12.75 11.18
C HIS A 174 16.46 -12.96 9.76
N LEU A 175 16.67 -11.87 9.02
CA LEU A 175 17.17 -11.90 7.64
C LEU A 175 18.61 -12.39 7.54
N LEU A 176 19.41 -12.34 8.62
CA LEU A 176 20.76 -12.92 8.67
C LEU A 176 20.77 -14.40 8.27
N LYS A 177 19.69 -15.13 8.55
CA LYS A 177 19.57 -16.56 8.19
C LYS A 177 19.60 -16.79 6.66
N SER A 178 19.20 -15.79 5.88
CA SER A 178 19.19 -15.85 4.40
C SER A 178 20.54 -15.52 3.78
N ILE A 179 21.52 -15.04 4.56
CA ILE A 179 22.86 -14.72 4.08
C ILE A 179 23.72 -15.97 4.14
N THR A 180 24.20 -16.45 3.00
CA THR A 180 25.04 -17.65 2.90
C THR A 180 26.50 -17.40 3.27
N ASP A 181 27.02 -16.18 3.03
CA ASP A 181 28.41 -15.81 3.37
C ASP A 181 28.54 -15.55 4.88
N GLN A 182 29.33 -16.41 5.54
CA GLN A 182 29.55 -16.33 6.98
C GLN A 182 30.22 -15.01 7.41
N LYS A 183 31.18 -14.48 6.64
CA LYS A 183 31.87 -13.23 6.99
C LYS A 183 30.92 -12.02 6.92
N GLN A 184 30.04 -12.00 5.94
CA GLN A 184 29.00 -10.97 5.86
C GLN A 184 28.02 -11.07 7.02
N ARG A 185 27.58 -12.29 7.35
CA ARG A 185 26.69 -12.57 8.47
C ARG A 185 27.27 -12.06 9.80
N ASP A 186 28.55 -12.40 10.07
CA ASP A 186 29.24 -11.97 11.30
C ASP A 186 29.44 -10.46 11.37
N ARG A 187 29.65 -9.80 10.24
CA ARG A 187 29.76 -8.32 10.18
C ARG A 187 28.45 -7.63 10.53
N ILE A 188 27.33 -8.11 9.99
CA ILE A 188 26.00 -7.53 10.23
C ILE A 188 25.54 -7.84 11.66
N ALA A 189 25.82 -9.02 12.19
CA ALA A 189 25.46 -9.40 13.56
C ALA A 189 26.19 -8.57 14.64
N LYS A 190 27.31 -7.92 14.29
CA LYS A 190 28.11 -7.06 15.19
C LYS A 190 27.79 -5.57 15.07
N ALA A 191 27.01 -5.16 14.07
CA ALA A 191 26.61 -3.78 13.86
C ALA A 191 25.36 -3.43 14.65
#